data_f03bb2485616257d2b7ddb225f18204b
#
_entry.id   f03bb2485616257d2b7ddb225f18204b
#
_cell.length_a   1.000
_cell.length_b   1.000
_cell.length_c   1.000
_cell.angle_alpha   90.00
_cell.angle_beta   90.00
_cell.angle_gamma   90.00
#
_symmetry.space_group_name_H-M   'P 1'
#
loop_
_entity.id
_entity.type
_entity.pdbx_description
1 polymer ?
#
loop_
_entity_poly.entity_id
_entity_poly.type
_entity_poly.pdbx_seq_one_letter_code
_entity_poly.pdbx_strand_id
1 'polypeptide(L)'
;EYGMVCGGQLTVALYCLQKKDLVQVEKALTLINTKNKIVLSLGWQNENFDFKVYDLAESFALKEKLTKKSLLQMDTTNQSGQYLEIMKQSPRVYLFGGGYVAQEVAKLLPNLEFEYIVLEERSEFAKKELFPDAKRIVVVDYADFSEQVEIKNSDYVIVVTNGHTKDTLVLESLLKNPPAYIGVIGSRHKKIHVENYLAEKGFSEDLIKQIIMPIGLDIK
;
A
#
# COMPACT_ATOMS: atom_id res chain seq x y z
N GLU A 1 30.87 7.73 -24.93
CA GLU A 1 30.32 8.83 -24.10
C GLU A 1 28.89 9.03 -24.50
N TYR A 2 27.95 8.56 -23.68
CA TYR A 2 26.54 8.94 -23.80
C TYR A 2 26.39 10.26 -23.06
N GLY A 3 26.30 11.35 -23.82
CA GLY A 3 26.13 12.71 -23.27
C GLY A 3 24.79 12.81 -22.54
N MET A 4 24.78 12.66 -21.22
CA MET A 4 23.66 13.03 -20.40
C MET A 4 23.63 14.56 -20.30
N VAL A 5 22.56 15.15 -20.79
CA VAL A 5 22.34 16.61 -20.82
C VAL A 5 22.16 17.21 -19.41
N CYS A 6 21.88 16.37 -18.40
CA CYS A 6 21.77 16.77 -17.00
C CYS A 6 22.97 16.18 -16.23
N GLY A 7 24.04 16.95 -16.07
CA GLY A 7 25.27 16.54 -15.38
C GLY A 7 25.03 16.03 -13.96
N GLY A 8 24.70 14.76 -13.80
CA GLY A 8 24.52 14.09 -12.53
C GLY A 8 25.57 13.03 -12.29
N GLN A 9 25.99 12.87 -11.03
CA GLN A 9 26.84 11.73 -10.61
C GLN A 9 25.93 10.66 -10.00
N LEU A 10 26.11 9.41 -10.46
CA LEU A 10 25.45 8.24 -9.89
C LEU A 10 26.51 7.37 -9.19
N THR A 11 26.30 7.11 -7.92
CA THR A 11 27.10 6.13 -7.17
C THR A 11 26.27 4.87 -7.00
N VAL A 12 26.78 3.74 -7.44
CA VAL A 12 26.11 2.43 -7.33
C VAL A 12 26.94 1.54 -6.43
N ALA A 13 26.34 1.00 -5.37
CA ALA A 13 26.92 -0.06 -4.56
C ALA A 13 26.26 -1.39 -4.93
N LEU A 14 27.07 -2.39 -5.28
CA LEU A 14 26.62 -3.75 -5.53
C LEU A 14 27.12 -4.64 -4.41
N TYR A 15 26.20 -5.21 -3.65
CA TYR A 15 26.51 -6.17 -2.60
C TYR A 15 25.83 -7.51 -2.90
N CYS A 16 26.63 -8.56 -2.98
CA CYS A 16 26.11 -9.92 -3.12
C CYS A 16 25.83 -10.51 -1.74
N LEU A 17 24.57 -10.77 -1.44
CA LEU A 17 24.14 -11.41 -0.20
C LEU A 17 24.84 -12.78 -0.04
N GLN A 18 25.36 -13.03 1.14
CA GLN A 18 26.10 -14.24 1.51
C GLN A 18 25.29 -15.07 2.51
N LYS A 19 25.73 -16.31 2.78
CA LYS A 19 25.08 -17.16 3.79
C LYS A 19 24.97 -16.52 5.17
N LYS A 20 25.96 -15.70 5.57
CA LYS A 20 25.94 -14.95 6.84
C LYS A 20 24.76 -13.96 6.93
N ASP A 21 24.25 -13.51 5.80
CA ASP A 21 23.19 -12.49 5.75
C ASP A 21 21.78 -13.09 5.83
N LEU A 22 21.64 -14.42 5.76
CA LEU A 22 20.34 -15.10 5.81
C LEU A 22 19.51 -14.70 7.03
N VAL A 23 20.14 -14.56 8.19
CA VAL A 23 19.46 -14.12 9.43
C VAL A 23 18.84 -12.73 9.28
N GLN A 24 19.54 -11.83 8.56
CA GLN A 24 19.03 -10.48 8.30
C GLN A 24 17.91 -10.49 7.24
N VAL A 25 17.99 -11.38 6.26
CA VAL A 25 16.93 -11.55 5.25
C VAL A 25 15.66 -12.12 5.89
N GLU A 26 15.77 -13.15 6.74
CA GLU A 26 14.62 -13.69 7.49
C GLU A 26 14.00 -12.65 8.42
N LYS A 27 14.84 -11.86 9.10
CA LYS A 27 14.40 -10.72 9.91
C LYS A 27 13.65 -9.69 9.07
N ALA A 28 14.14 -9.36 7.86
CA ALA A 28 13.48 -8.43 6.94
C ALA A 28 12.10 -8.93 6.55
N LEU A 29 11.97 -10.20 6.15
CA LEU A 29 10.69 -10.82 5.79
C LEU A 29 9.69 -10.81 6.94
N THR A 30 10.15 -11.13 8.15
CA THR A 30 9.30 -11.11 9.35
C THR A 30 8.83 -9.70 9.67
N LEU A 31 9.74 -8.74 9.71
CA LEU A 31 9.44 -7.36 10.07
C LEU A 31 8.55 -6.66 9.03
N ILE A 32 8.82 -6.83 7.74
CA ILE A 32 8.02 -6.16 6.71
C ILE A 32 6.56 -6.65 6.68
N ASN A 33 6.34 -7.92 7.03
CA ASN A 33 5.00 -8.49 7.13
C ASN A 33 4.24 -8.03 8.38
N THR A 34 4.95 -7.69 9.46
CA THR A 34 4.34 -7.32 10.76
C THR A 34 4.32 -5.83 11.03
N LYS A 35 5.34 -5.09 10.56
CA LYS A 35 5.59 -3.67 10.91
C LYS A 35 5.42 -2.70 9.75
N ASN A 36 5.20 -3.18 8.53
CA ASN A 36 5.02 -2.40 7.29
C ASN A 36 6.21 -1.52 6.85
N LYS A 37 7.17 -1.22 7.72
CA LYS A 37 8.35 -0.39 7.41
C LYS A 37 9.57 -0.93 8.13
N ILE A 38 10.63 -1.16 7.36
CA ILE A 38 11.94 -1.55 7.87
C ILE A 38 13.02 -0.65 7.27
N VAL A 39 14.20 -0.63 7.89
CA VAL A 39 15.39 0.02 7.33
C VAL A 39 16.39 -1.06 6.95
N LEU A 40 16.77 -1.08 5.67
CA LEU A 40 17.94 -1.79 5.24
C LEU A 40 19.16 -0.89 5.43
N SER A 41 20.23 -1.45 5.98
CA SER A 41 21.51 -0.80 6.17
C SER A 41 22.60 -1.62 5.51
N LEU A 42 23.34 -1.02 4.60
CA LEU A 42 24.57 -1.56 4.05
C LEU A 42 25.70 -0.65 4.47
N GLY A 43 26.49 -1.10 5.45
CA GLY A 43 27.72 -0.44 5.87
C GLY A 43 28.93 -1.08 5.16
N TRP A 44 29.98 -0.30 4.94
CA TRP A 44 31.26 -0.83 4.46
C TRP A 44 32.45 -0.07 5.04
N GLN A 45 33.53 -0.81 5.18
CA GLN A 45 34.85 -0.27 5.45
C GLN A 45 35.89 -1.05 4.62
N ASN A 46 36.50 -0.37 3.68
CA ASN A 46 37.27 -1.00 2.62
C ASN A 46 36.40 -2.01 1.83
N GLU A 47 36.82 -3.28 1.74
CA GLU A 47 36.06 -4.36 1.09
C GLU A 47 35.14 -5.13 2.03
N ASN A 48 35.11 -4.76 3.30
CA ASN A 48 34.26 -5.42 4.28
C ASN A 48 32.89 -4.79 4.34
N PHE A 49 31.86 -5.57 4.01
CA PHE A 49 30.46 -5.16 4.03
C PHE A 49 29.72 -5.77 5.21
N ASP A 50 28.81 -4.95 5.79
CA ASP A 50 27.93 -5.33 6.89
C ASP A 50 26.48 -4.99 6.51
N PHE A 51 25.67 -6.03 6.30
CA PHE A 51 24.26 -5.91 5.95
C PHE A 51 23.39 -6.12 7.19
N LYS A 52 22.55 -5.15 7.51
CA LYS A 52 21.66 -5.17 8.68
C LYS A 52 20.24 -4.71 8.34
N VAL A 53 19.30 -5.22 9.10
CA VAL A 53 17.88 -4.88 9.01
C VAL A 53 17.39 -4.40 10.37
N TYR A 54 16.69 -3.26 10.38
CA TYR A 54 16.16 -2.65 11.59
C TYR A 54 14.64 -2.41 11.47
N ASP A 55 13.94 -2.53 12.59
CA ASP A 55 12.62 -1.96 12.74
C ASP A 55 12.74 -0.43 12.83
N LEU A 56 12.12 0.28 11.91
CA LEU A 56 12.15 1.75 11.93
C LEU A 56 11.49 2.32 13.20
N ALA A 57 10.49 1.62 13.76
CA ALA A 57 9.78 2.08 14.94
C ALA A 57 10.66 2.01 16.21
N GLU A 58 11.56 1.05 16.30
CA GLU A 58 12.42 0.78 17.45
C GLU A 58 13.73 1.56 17.43
N SER A 59 14.09 2.19 16.29
CA SER A 59 15.36 2.91 16.14
C SER A 59 15.16 4.42 16.01
N PHE A 60 15.17 5.13 17.14
CA PHE A 60 15.08 6.59 17.17
C PHE A 60 16.19 7.27 16.37
N ALA A 61 17.42 6.78 16.50
CA ALA A 61 18.59 7.32 15.79
C ALA A 61 18.48 7.19 14.25
N LEU A 62 17.84 6.12 13.76
CA LEU A 62 17.59 5.96 12.32
C LEU A 62 16.45 6.85 11.84
N LYS A 63 15.43 7.10 12.67
CA LYS A 63 14.34 8.04 12.33
C LYS A 63 14.86 9.46 12.13
N GLU A 64 15.74 9.93 13.01
CA GLU A 64 16.33 11.26 12.89
C GLU A 64 17.25 11.38 11.66
N LYS A 65 18.01 10.33 11.34
CA LYS A 65 18.89 10.32 10.17
C LYS A 65 18.13 10.23 8.84
N LEU A 66 17.06 9.45 8.79
CA LEU A 66 16.30 9.17 7.56
C LEU A 66 15.15 10.15 7.37
N THR A 67 15.45 11.38 7.01
CA THR A 67 14.44 12.39 6.60
C THR A 67 13.88 12.14 5.21
N LYS A 68 14.54 11.30 4.40
CA LYS A 68 14.16 10.88 3.05
C LYS A 68 14.06 9.35 3.00
N LYS A 69 13.57 8.82 1.86
CA LYS A 69 13.46 7.36 1.63
C LYS A 69 14.80 6.64 1.77
N SER A 70 15.89 7.29 1.40
CA SER A 70 17.24 6.74 1.50
C SER A 70 18.26 7.80 1.89
N LEU A 71 19.35 7.34 2.48
CA LEU A 71 20.51 8.15 2.87
C LEU A 71 21.80 7.42 2.51
N LEU A 72 22.70 8.11 1.83
CA LEU A 72 24.07 7.65 1.58
C LEU A 72 25.04 8.58 2.29
N GLN A 73 25.88 8.03 3.16
CA GLN A 73 27.00 8.70 3.79
C GLN A 73 28.29 8.01 3.35
N MET A 74 29.26 8.79 2.85
CA MET A 74 30.54 8.26 2.39
C MET A 74 31.70 9.06 2.98
N ASP A 75 32.71 8.36 3.41
CA ASP A 75 34.02 8.89 3.71
C ASP A 75 35.03 8.32 2.71
N THR A 76 35.37 9.12 1.72
CA THR A 76 36.28 8.70 0.64
C THR A 76 37.71 8.54 1.12
N THR A 77 38.09 9.22 2.20
CA THR A 77 39.45 9.14 2.78
C THR A 77 39.69 7.80 3.46
N ASN A 78 38.68 7.33 4.21
CA ASN A 78 38.73 6.06 4.94
C ASN A 78 38.11 4.89 4.17
N GLN A 79 37.73 5.10 2.91
CA GLN A 79 37.05 4.09 2.07
C GLN A 79 35.86 3.42 2.83
N SER A 80 35.12 4.21 3.58
CA SER A 80 34.02 3.72 4.39
C SER A 80 32.73 4.45 4.06
N GLY A 81 31.61 3.84 4.42
CA GLY A 81 30.31 4.48 4.24
C GLY A 81 29.15 3.64 4.76
N GLN A 82 28.00 4.21 4.67
CA GLN A 82 26.73 3.58 5.03
C GLN A 82 25.63 4.03 4.05
N TYR A 83 24.93 3.05 3.51
CA TYR A 83 23.68 3.26 2.81
C TYR A 83 22.53 2.80 3.69
N LEU A 84 21.53 3.63 3.84
CA LEU A 84 20.30 3.33 4.56
C LEU A 84 19.12 3.51 3.62
N GLU A 85 18.18 2.57 3.61
CA GLU A 85 16.96 2.66 2.81
C GLU A 85 15.75 2.20 3.62
N ILE A 86 14.68 3.01 3.57
CA ILE A 86 13.39 2.60 4.12
C ILE A 86 12.69 1.74 3.08
N MET A 87 12.53 0.47 3.40
CA MET A 87 11.65 -0.43 2.67
C MET A 87 10.29 -0.50 3.36
N LYS A 88 9.26 -0.49 2.56
CA LYS A 88 7.88 -0.68 3.00
C LYS A 88 7.21 -1.72 2.11
N GLN A 89 6.23 -2.40 2.66
CA GLN A 89 5.36 -3.25 1.86
C GLN A 89 4.66 -2.40 0.79
N SER A 90 4.52 -2.93 -0.40
CA SER A 90 3.72 -2.26 -1.44
C SER A 90 2.30 -2.03 -0.90
N PRO A 91 1.78 -0.81 -1.03
CA PRO A 91 0.44 -0.54 -0.58
C PRO A 91 -0.55 -1.39 -1.37
N ARG A 92 -1.55 -1.94 -0.67
CA ARG A 92 -2.60 -2.76 -1.29
C ARG A 92 -3.88 -1.97 -1.46
N VAL A 93 -4.50 -2.18 -2.61
CA VAL A 93 -5.84 -1.67 -2.91
C VAL A 93 -6.81 -2.84 -2.94
N TYR A 94 -7.86 -2.77 -2.14
CA TYR A 94 -9.00 -3.67 -2.22
C TYR A 94 -10.08 -2.99 -3.05
N LEU A 95 -10.39 -3.59 -4.19
CA LEU A 95 -11.34 -3.06 -5.16
C LEU A 95 -12.65 -3.85 -5.03
N PHE A 96 -13.66 -3.23 -4.44
CA PHE A 96 -15.00 -3.79 -4.31
C PHE A 96 -15.82 -3.48 -5.55
N GLY A 97 -16.12 -4.51 -6.31
CA GLY A 97 -16.81 -4.46 -7.59
C GLY A 97 -15.91 -4.87 -8.76
N GLY A 98 -16.47 -5.59 -9.73
CA GLY A 98 -15.79 -6.08 -10.92
C GLY A 98 -16.34 -5.50 -12.23
N GLY A 99 -17.20 -4.47 -12.18
CA GLY A 99 -17.78 -3.82 -13.33
C GLY A 99 -16.76 -3.01 -14.15
N TYR A 100 -17.22 -2.38 -15.24
CA TYR A 100 -16.36 -1.66 -16.18
C TYR A 100 -15.49 -0.58 -15.52
N VAL A 101 -16.02 0.18 -14.57
CA VAL A 101 -15.24 1.19 -13.86
C VAL A 101 -14.12 0.56 -13.05
N ALA A 102 -14.40 -0.55 -12.36
CA ALA A 102 -13.39 -1.29 -11.61
C ALA A 102 -12.26 -1.78 -12.51
N GLN A 103 -12.61 -2.29 -13.71
CA GLN A 103 -11.62 -2.77 -14.67
C GLN A 103 -10.71 -1.66 -15.18
N GLU A 104 -11.25 -0.45 -15.45
CA GLU A 104 -10.42 0.68 -15.86
C GLU A 104 -9.53 1.20 -14.71
N VAL A 105 -10.04 1.26 -13.49
CA VAL A 105 -9.23 1.60 -12.31
C VAL A 105 -8.11 0.58 -12.10
N ALA A 106 -8.42 -0.71 -12.23
CA ALA A 106 -7.47 -1.80 -12.04
C ALA A 106 -6.26 -1.72 -13.00
N LYS A 107 -6.44 -1.25 -14.23
CA LYS A 107 -5.35 -1.05 -15.21
C LYS A 107 -4.33 0.00 -14.78
N LEU A 108 -4.73 0.95 -13.94
CA LEU A 108 -3.86 2.04 -13.50
C LEU A 108 -3.04 1.66 -12.26
N LEU A 109 -3.55 0.76 -11.42
CA LEU A 109 -2.95 0.43 -10.12
C LEU A 109 -1.52 -0.11 -10.20
N PRO A 110 -1.17 -1.05 -11.12
CA PRO A 110 0.20 -1.53 -11.26
C PRO A 110 1.19 -0.44 -11.65
N ASN A 111 0.79 0.50 -12.52
CA ASN A 111 1.63 1.63 -12.94
C ASN A 111 1.92 2.61 -11.78
N LEU A 112 1.10 2.58 -10.74
CA LEU A 112 1.26 3.35 -9.52
C LEU A 112 1.90 2.53 -8.38
N GLU A 113 2.46 1.37 -8.71
CA GLU A 113 3.12 0.44 -7.77
C GLU A 113 2.17 -0.11 -6.68
N PHE A 114 0.85 -0.13 -6.93
CA PHE A 114 -0.11 -0.77 -6.04
C PHE A 114 -0.31 -2.24 -6.40
N GLU A 115 -0.22 -3.11 -5.39
CA GLU A 115 -0.83 -4.44 -5.48
C GLU A 115 -2.35 -4.30 -5.27
N TYR A 116 -3.17 -5.04 -6.03
CA TYR A 116 -4.62 -4.98 -5.82
C TYR A 116 -5.29 -6.34 -5.74
N ILE A 117 -6.38 -6.36 -5.00
CA ILE A 117 -7.25 -7.52 -4.77
C ILE A 117 -8.66 -7.11 -5.16
N VAL A 118 -9.32 -7.90 -5.97
CA VAL A 118 -10.71 -7.68 -6.39
C VAL A 118 -11.65 -8.51 -5.54
N LEU A 119 -12.70 -7.86 -5.02
CA LEU A 119 -13.81 -8.51 -4.33
C LEU A 119 -15.10 -8.25 -5.13
N GLU A 120 -15.74 -9.29 -5.60
CA GLU A 120 -16.96 -9.19 -6.41
C GLU A 120 -17.92 -10.31 -6.04
N GLU A 121 -19.22 -10.02 -5.98
CA GLU A 121 -20.25 -11.02 -5.69
C GLU A 121 -20.57 -11.90 -6.91
N ARG A 122 -20.50 -11.32 -8.09
CA ARG A 122 -20.88 -11.99 -9.34
C ARG A 122 -19.66 -12.68 -9.96
N SER A 123 -19.70 -14.00 -10.02
CA SER A 123 -18.60 -14.81 -10.54
C SER A 123 -18.20 -14.47 -11.99
N GLU A 124 -19.17 -14.00 -12.81
CA GLU A 124 -18.94 -13.59 -14.18
C GLU A 124 -18.06 -12.34 -14.30
N PHE A 125 -17.98 -11.50 -13.26
CA PHE A 125 -17.11 -10.33 -13.16
C PHE A 125 -15.86 -10.55 -12.32
N ALA A 126 -15.76 -11.66 -11.61
CA ALA A 126 -14.62 -12.04 -10.80
C ALA A 126 -13.66 -12.96 -11.57
N LYS A 127 -13.18 -12.53 -12.73
CA LYS A 127 -12.36 -13.34 -13.63
C LYS A 127 -10.96 -12.78 -13.85
N LYS A 128 -9.97 -13.68 -13.99
CA LYS A 128 -8.59 -13.31 -14.24
C LYS A 128 -8.40 -12.55 -15.57
N GLU A 129 -9.22 -12.86 -16.57
CA GLU A 129 -9.21 -12.19 -17.88
C GLU A 129 -9.58 -10.71 -17.77
N LEU A 130 -10.45 -10.35 -16.80
CA LEU A 130 -10.86 -8.96 -16.54
C LEU A 130 -9.84 -8.20 -15.66
N PHE A 131 -9.07 -8.95 -14.85
CA PHE A 131 -8.10 -8.40 -13.90
C PHE A 131 -6.76 -9.15 -13.97
N PRO A 132 -6.03 -9.05 -15.09
CA PRO A 132 -4.82 -9.86 -15.33
C PRO A 132 -3.72 -9.64 -14.29
N ASP A 133 -3.60 -8.44 -13.75
CA ASP A 133 -2.56 -8.06 -12.78
C ASP A 133 -3.03 -8.15 -11.32
N ALA A 134 -4.29 -8.57 -11.07
CA ALA A 134 -4.77 -8.76 -9.71
C ALA A 134 -3.96 -9.83 -8.98
N LYS A 135 -3.51 -9.52 -7.78
CA LYS A 135 -2.85 -10.48 -6.89
C LYS A 135 -3.79 -11.59 -6.46
N ARG A 136 -5.05 -11.22 -6.23
CA ARG A 136 -6.12 -12.15 -5.86
C ARG A 136 -7.45 -11.61 -6.36
N ILE A 137 -8.34 -12.51 -6.74
CA ILE A 137 -9.73 -12.21 -7.07
C ILE A 137 -10.57 -13.14 -6.19
N VAL A 138 -11.52 -12.57 -5.47
CA VAL A 138 -12.33 -13.29 -4.49
C VAL A 138 -13.80 -13.05 -4.80
N VAL A 139 -14.55 -14.12 -4.95
CA VAL A 139 -16.01 -14.05 -4.99
C VAL A 139 -16.50 -14.02 -3.54
N VAL A 140 -17.16 -12.94 -3.14
CA VAL A 140 -17.58 -12.71 -1.76
C VAL A 140 -19.04 -12.26 -1.71
N ASP A 141 -19.69 -12.54 -0.57
CA ASP A 141 -20.85 -11.72 -0.16
C ASP A 141 -20.31 -10.46 0.51
N TYR A 142 -20.78 -9.29 0.08
CA TYR A 142 -20.34 -8.02 0.66
C TYR A 142 -20.77 -7.81 2.11
N ALA A 143 -21.74 -8.57 2.60
CA ALA A 143 -22.11 -8.55 4.01
C ALA A 143 -21.05 -9.24 4.89
N ASP A 144 -20.38 -10.29 4.38
CA ASP A 144 -19.51 -11.18 5.16
C ASP A 144 -18.08 -11.31 4.60
N PHE A 145 -17.66 -10.36 3.74
CA PHE A 145 -16.33 -10.43 3.09
C PHE A 145 -15.17 -10.52 4.09
N SER A 146 -15.34 -9.97 5.29
CA SER A 146 -14.32 -9.96 6.36
C SER A 146 -13.95 -11.35 6.87
N GLU A 147 -14.78 -12.36 6.63
CA GLU A 147 -14.45 -13.76 6.96
C GLU A 147 -13.40 -14.35 5.99
N GLN A 148 -13.32 -13.82 4.77
CA GLN A 148 -12.45 -14.32 3.71
C GLN A 148 -11.24 -13.44 3.45
N VAL A 149 -11.33 -12.15 3.79
CA VAL A 149 -10.32 -11.14 3.46
C VAL A 149 -10.11 -10.19 4.62
N GLU A 150 -8.89 -10.16 5.14
CA GLU A 150 -8.45 -9.21 6.16
C GLU A 150 -7.93 -7.94 5.49
N ILE A 151 -8.56 -6.80 5.79
CA ILE A 151 -8.14 -5.46 5.36
C ILE A 151 -7.50 -4.75 6.55
N LYS A 152 -6.26 -4.29 6.37
CA LYS A 152 -5.48 -3.64 7.42
C LYS A 152 -5.64 -2.12 7.38
N ASN A 153 -5.36 -1.46 8.51
CA ASN A 153 -5.40 0.01 8.61
C ASN A 153 -4.39 0.72 7.68
N SER A 154 -3.43 0.00 7.12
CA SER A 154 -2.48 0.51 6.13
C SER A 154 -2.94 0.36 4.69
N ASP A 155 -4.02 -0.37 4.45
CA ASP A 155 -4.53 -0.69 3.11
C ASP A 155 -5.46 0.43 2.59
N TYR A 156 -5.73 0.39 1.30
CA TYR A 156 -6.60 1.33 0.59
C TYR A 156 -7.81 0.57 0.05
N VAL A 157 -8.97 1.20 0.10
CA VAL A 157 -10.21 0.59 -0.41
C VAL A 157 -10.86 1.50 -1.43
N ILE A 158 -11.29 0.92 -2.53
CA ILE A 158 -12.10 1.56 -3.57
C ILE A 158 -13.40 0.78 -3.72
N VAL A 159 -14.53 1.45 -3.52
CA VAL A 159 -15.87 0.86 -3.61
C VAL A 159 -16.54 1.35 -4.88
N VAL A 160 -16.75 0.43 -5.81
CA VAL A 160 -17.36 0.68 -7.13
C VAL A 160 -18.37 -0.43 -7.46
N THR A 161 -19.15 -0.84 -6.47
CA THR A 161 -20.15 -1.91 -6.63
C THR A 161 -21.31 -1.48 -7.53
N ASN A 162 -22.16 -2.40 -7.92
CA ASN A 162 -23.29 -2.14 -8.82
C ASN A 162 -24.59 -1.75 -8.11
N GLY A 163 -24.54 -1.26 -6.86
CA GLY A 163 -25.76 -0.90 -6.14
C GLY A 163 -25.54 -0.14 -4.85
N HIS A 164 -26.49 0.73 -4.51
CA HIS A 164 -26.40 1.57 -3.32
C HIS A 164 -26.38 0.77 -2.01
N THR A 165 -27.21 -0.27 -1.93
CA THR A 165 -27.29 -1.16 -0.77
C THR A 165 -26.00 -1.91 -0.54
N LYS A 166 -25.32 -2.32 -1.63
CA LYS A 166 -24.07 -3.05 -1.55
C LYS A 166 -22.92 -2.19 -1.05
N ASP A 167 -22.85 -0.94 -1.50
CA ASP A 167 -21.85 0.00 -1.00
C ASP A 167 -22.00 0.22 0.51
N THR A 168 -23.24 0.37 1.01
CA THR A 168 -23.46 0.57 2.46
C THR A 168 -23.08 -0.62 3.30
N LEU A 169 -23.31 -1.86 2.82
CA LEU A 169 -22.85 -3.08 3.52
C LEU A 169 -21.31 -3.13 3.63
N VAL A 170 -20.62 -2.85 2.52
CA VAL A 170 -19.16 -2.78 2.51
C VAL A 170 -18.66 -1.72 3.49
N LEU A 171 -19.22 -0.52 3.45
CA LEU A 171 -18.82 0.60 4.30
C LEU A 171 -19.10 0.34 5.78
N GLU A 172 -20.23 -0.25 6.12
CA GLU A 172 -20.56 -0.63 7.51
C GLU A 172 -19.52 -1.60 8.08
N SER A 173 -19.05 -2.56 7.28
CA SER A 173 -18.00 -3.48 7.70
C SER A 173 -16.63 -2.79 7.82
N LEU A 174 -16.25 -1.96 6.84
CA LEU A 174 -14.96 -1.26 6.84
C LEU A 174 -14.82 -0.29 8.00
N LEU A 175 -15.87 0.43 8.37
CA LEU A 175 -15.81 1.42 9.45
C LEU A 175 -15.65 0.82 10.85
N LYS A 176 -15.81 -0.49 11.02
CA LYS A 176 -15.47 -1.18 12.29
C LYS A 176 -13.95 -1.22 12.52
N ASN A 177 -13.15 -1.26 11.44
CA ASN A 177 -11.71 -1.18 11.48
C ASN A 177 -11.21 -0.44 10.22
N PRO A 178 -11.23 0.89 10.21
CA PRO A 178 -11.03 1.68 8.99
C PRO A 178 -9.63 1.48 8.39
N PRO A 179 -9.53 1.26 7.06
CA PRO A 179 -8.27 1.31 6.34
C PRO A 179 -7.75 2.74 6.21
N ALA A 180 -6.54 2.90 5.65
CA ALA A 180 -5.92 4.21 5.44
C ALA A 180 -6.71 5.12 4.49
N TYR A 181 -7.49 4.53 3.59
CA TYR A 181 -8.28 5.26 2.60
C TYR A 181 -9.52 4.47 2.21
N ILE A 182 -10.65 5.16 2.12
CA ILE A 182 -11.91 4.63 1.59
C ILE A 182 -12.43 5.61 0.54
N GLY A 183 -12.36 5.23 -0.74
CA GLY A 183 -12.93 5.98 -1.85
C GLY A 183 -14.16 5.29 -2.42
N VAL A 184 -15.25 6.01 -2.61
CA VAL A 184 -16.53 5.45 -3.08
C VAL A 184 -17.02 6.18 -4.31
N ILE A 185 -17.39 5.44 -5.36
CA ILE A 185 -18.03 6.03 -6.54
C ILE A 185 -19.47 6.44 -6.21
N GLY A 186 -19.84 7.63 -6.62
CA GLY A 186 -21.22 8.08 -6.48
C GLY A 186 -21.40 9.57 -6.66
N SER A 187 -22.66 9.99 -6.74
CA SER A 187 -23.05 11.41 -6.77
C SER A 187 -23.03 12.03 -5.39
N ARG A 188 -23.06 13.36 -5.32
CA ARG A 188 -23.27 14.11 -4.06
C ARG A 188 -24.58 13.71 -3.36
N HIS A 189 -25.62 13.39 -4.11
CA HIS A 189 -26.90 12.93 -3.57
C HIS A 189 -26.75 11.55 -2.89
N LYS A 190 -26.05 10.63 -3.53
CA LYS A 190 -25.76 9.30 -2.95
C LYS A 190 -24.94 9.42 -1.66
N LYS A 191 -23.99 10.36 -1.60
CA LYS A 191 -23.19 10.64 -0.41
C LYS A 191 -24.09 10.93 0.80
N ILE A 192 -25.04 11.86 0.68
CA ILE A 192 -25.96 12.22 1.76
C ILE A 192 -26.74 10.99 2.26
N HIS A 193 -27.21 10.15 1.34
CA HIS A 193 -27.92 8.93 1.70
C HIS A 193 -27.04 7.95 2.48
N VAL A 194 -25.80 7.74 2.05
CA VAL A 194 -24.82 6.86 2.72
C VAL A 194 -24.46 7.41 4.10
N GLU A 195 -24.21 8.71 4.23
CA GLU A 195 -23.89 9.36 5.50
C GLU A 195 -25.04 9.21 6.52
N ASN A 196 -26.28 9.44 6.10
CA ASN A 196 -27.45 9.27 6.95
C ASN A 196 -27.61 7.81 7.40
N TYR A 197 -27.49 6.85 6.49
CA TYR A 197 -27.55 5.43 6.81
C TYR A 197 -26.50 5.03 7.86
N LEU A 198 -25.26 5.45 7.69
CA LEU A 198 -24.19 5.13 8.62
C LEU A 198 -24.37 5.80 9.98
N ALA A 199 -24.89 7.02 10.01
CA ALA A 199 -25.25 7.71 11.25
C ALA A 199 -26.38 6.99 12.01
N GLU A 200 -27.41 6.51 11.31
CA GLU A 200 -28.50 5.69 11.88
C GLU A 200 -27.97 4.35 12.45
N LYS A 201 -26.89 3.81 11.87
CA LYS A 201 -26.19 2.62 12.38
C LYS A 201 -25.26 2.91 13.58
N GLY A 202 -25.15 4.17 14.00
CA GLY A 202 -24.41 4.57 15.19
C GLY A 202 -22.93 4.88 14.94
N PHE A 203 -22.47 5.00 13.69
CA PHE A 203 -21.11 5.45 13.40
C PHE A 203 -20.97 6.95 13.67
N SER A 204 -19.82 7.33 14.27
CA SER A 204 -19.54 8.74 14.56
C SER A 204 -19.30 9.55 13.27
N GLU A 205 -19.57 10.84 13.33
CA GLU A 205 -19.33 11.77 12.22
C GLU A 205 -17.85 11.75 11.75
N ASP A 206 -16.91 11.60 12.69
CA ASP A 206 -15.48 11.55 12.40
C ASP A 206 -15.08 10.28 11.61
N LEU A 207 -15.75 9.16 11.86
CA LEU A 207 -15.55 7.94 11.06
C LEU A 207 -16.17 8.08 9.67
N ILE A 208 -17.38 8.64 9.59
CA ILE A 208 -18.08 8.84 8.32
C ILE A 208 -17.29 9.81 7.41
N LYS A 209 -16.68 10.84 7.97
CA LYS A 209 -15.83 11.81 7.24
C LYS A 209 -14.57 11.20 6.62
N GLN A 210 -14.14 10.01 7.05
CA GLN A 210 -13.03 9.30 6.42
C GLN A 210 -13.37 8.74 5.03
N ILE A 211 -14.66 8.66 4.71
CA ILE A 211 -15.12 8.19 3.40
C ILE A 211 -15.02 9.32 2.38
N ILE A 212 -14.19 9.14 1.37
CA ILE A 212 -14.06 10.07 0.24
C ILE A 212 -15.13 9.74 -0.81
N MET A 213 -16.20 10.52 -0.82
CA MET A 213 -17.31 10.33 -1.75
C MET A 213 -17.86 11.69 -2.21
N PRO A 214 -17.99 11.95 -3.52
CA PRO A 214 -17.51 11.13 -4.64
C PRO A 214 -16.01 10.91 -4.60
N ILE A 215 -15.56 9.72 -5.05
CA ILE A 215 -14.14 9.45 -5.24
C ILE A 215 -13.58 10.32 -6.38
N GLY A 216 -12.34 10.75 -6.25
CA GLY A 216 -11.62 11.52 -7.26
C GLY A 216 -11.41 12.99 -6.88
N LEU A 217 -10.78 13.73 -7.79
CA LEU A 217 -10.54 15.17 -7.63
C LEU A 217 -11.80 15.97 -8.01
N ASP A 218 -12.06 17.06 -7.29
CA ASP A 218 -13.14 17.99 -7.64
C ASP A 218 -12.65 18.87 -8.82
N ILE A 219 -12.81 18.33 -10.02
CA ILE A 219 -12.56 19.05 -11.27
C ILE A 219 -13.84 19.76 -11.67
N LYS A 220 -13.79 21.08 -11.65
CA LYS A 220 -14.87 21.99 -12.11
C LYS A 220 -15.05 21.94 -13.62
#